data_68465d6069ad52379f7251edb6cfe0a4
#
_entry.id   68465d6069ad52379f7251edb6cfe0a4
#
_cell.length_a   1.000
_cell.length_b   1.000
_cell.length_c   1.000
_cell.angle_alpha   90.00
_cell.angle_beta   90.00
_cell.angle_gamma   90.00
#
_symmetry.space_group_name_H-M   'P 1'
#
loop_
_entity.id
_entity.type
_entity.pdbx_description
1 polymer ?
#
loop_
_entity_poly.entity_id
_entity_poly.type
_entity_poly.pdbx_seq_one_letter_code
_entity_poly.pdbx_strand_id
1 'polypeptide(L)'
;MVSPMTKKKRTEDAFRAGIVEDRRPWGMFRRYPHEEVGSIKIITVDPGGILSLQYHDRRDEYWIVLDQGLEVTVGDRIFSPAANEEIFIPRGTPHRLRNPGPAPARVMEIWIGRSGESDIVRLKDDYGRN
;
A
#
# COMPACT_ATOMS: atom_id res chain seq x y z
N MET A 1 -14.35 -3.38 24.64
CA MET A 1 -14.41 -3.15 23.18
C MET A 1 -13.14 -2.48 22.71
N VAL A 2 -12.60 -2.95 21.62
CA VAL A 2 -11.36 -2.41 21.05
C VAL A 2 -11.69 -1.31 20.06
N SER A 3 -10.97 -0.18 20.11
CA SER A 3 -11.17 0.91 19.17
C SER A 3 -10.79 0.47 17.74
N PRO A 4 -11.38 1.10 16.70
CA PRO A 4 -11.00 0.79 15.32
C PRO A 4 -9.49 0.95 15.05
N MET A 5 -8.87 1.98 15.64
CA MET A 5 -7.43 2.21 15.48
C MET A 5 -6.60 1.07 16.08
N THR A 6 -6.95 0.60 17.30
CA THR A 6 -6.27 -0.52 17.94
C THR A 6 -6.45 -1.79 17.12
N LYS A 7 -7.66 -2.02 16.57
CA LYS A 7 -7.92 -3.17 15.71
C LYS A 7 -7.09 -3.12 14.42
N LYS A 8 -6.96 -1.94 13.79
CA LYS A 8 -6.10 -1.75 12.61
C LYS A 8 -4.64 -2.05 12.93
N LYS A 9 -4.15 -1.57 14.08
CA LYS A 9 -2.78 -1.81 14.52
C LYS A 9 -2.50 -3.30 14.71
N ARG A 10 -3.43 -4.05 15.29
CA ARG A 10 -3.27 -5.50 15.47
C ARG A 10 -3.26 -6.23 14.14
N THR A 11 -4.05 -5.79 13.15
CA THR A 11 -4.06 -6.39 11.82
C THR A 11 -2.70 -6.19 11.13
N GLU A 12 -2.15 -5.00 11.22
CA GLU A 12 -0.82 -4.72 10.70
C GLU A 12 0.24 -5.58 11.39
N ASP A 13 0.21 -5.63 12.73
CA ASP A 13 1.19 -6.39 13.50
C ASP A 13 1.12 -7.88 13.16
N ALA A 14 -0.09 -8.42 12.99
CA ALA A 14 -0.26 -9.82 12.61
C ALA A 14 0.30 -10.09 11.21
N PHE A 15 0.06 -9.21 10.26
CA PHE A 15 0.61 -9.36 8.92
C PHE A 15 2.14 -9.34 8.95
N ARG A 16 2.71 -8.34 9.63
CA ARG A 16 4.16 -8.20 9.69
C ARG A 16 4.83 -9.37 10.44
N ALA A 17 4.17 -9.91 11.46
CA ALA A 17 4.67 -11.07 12.18
C ALA A 17 4.72 -12.33 11.30
N GLY A 18 3.91 -12.40 10.26
CA GLY A 18 3.91 -13.52 9.31
C GLY A 18 4.98 -13.42 8.22
N ILE A 19 5.72 -12.31 8.16
CA ILE A 19 6.80 -12.16 7.19
C ILE A 19 7.98 -13.03 7.64
N VAL A 20 8.54 -13.80 6.70
CA VAL A 20 9.64 -14.74 6.97
C VAL A 20 10.85 -14.35 6.15
N GLU A 21 12.01 -14.20 6.81
CA GLU A 21 13.29 -14.06 6.14
C GLU A 21 14.12 -15.31 6.36
N ASP A 22 14.71 -15.84 5.31
CA ASP A 22 15.48 -17.07 5.36
C ASP A 22 16.79 -16.89 4.61
N ARG A 23 17.91 -17.07 5.32
CA ARG A 23 19.22 -16.95 4.73
C ARG A 23 19.68 -18.26 4.14
N ARG A 24 20.29 -18.17 2.97
CA ARG A 24 20.81 -19.30 2.20
C ARG A 24 22.27 -19.02 1.83
N PRO A 25 23.04 -20.02 1.38
CA PRO A 25 24.43 -19.77 0.99
C PRO A 25 24.61 -18.69 -0.08
N TRP A 26 23.61 -18.49 -0.96
CA TRP A 26 23.67 -17.48 -2.02
C TRP A 26 23.09 -16.12 -1.59
N GLY A 27 22.49 -16.00 -0.38
CA GLY A 27 21.86 -14.75 0.04
C GLY A 27 20.68 -15.00 0.96
N MET A 28 19.56 -14.37 0.67
CA MET A 28 18.36 -14.53 1.49
C MET A 28 17.11 -14.29 0.66
N PHE A 29 15.98 -14.78 1.15
CA PHE A 29 14.67 -14.36 0.62
C PHE A 29 13.79 -13.84 1.75
N ARG A 30 12.83 -13.02 1.37
CA ARG A 30 11.83 -12.47 2.26
C ARG A 30 10.45 -12.83 1.70
N ARG A 31 9.67 -13.59 2.48
CA ARG A 31 8.36 -14.08 2.05
C ARG A 31 7.26 -13.41 2.86
N TYR A 32 6.24 -12.96 2.19
CA TYR A 32 5.10 -12.31 2.80
C TYR A 32 3.95 -13.30 3.00
N PRO A 33 3.07 -13.07 3.99
CA PRO A 33 1.85 -13.88 4.10
C PRO A 33 1.09 -13.85 2.78
N HIS A 34 0.61 -15.00 2.33
CA HIS A 34 0.03 -15.12 1.00
C HIS A 34 -1.37 -15.73 0.96
N GLU A 35 -1.87 -16.29 2.08
CA GLU A 35 -3.13 -17.02 2.08
C GLU A 35 -4.33 -16.13 1.77
N GLU A 36 -4.28 -14.86 2.13
CA GLU A 36 -5.35 -13.90 1.91
C GLU A 36 -5.04 -12.90 0.81
N VAL A 37 -4.02 -13.15 0.01
CA VAL A 37 -3.67 -12.24 -1.09
C VAL A 37 -4.68 -12.37 -2.21
N GLY A 38 -5.36 -11.27 -2.51
CA GLY A 38 -6.37 -11.22 -3.56
C GLY A 38 -5.88 -10.61 -4.86
N SER A 39 -4.79 -9.86 -4.82
CA SER A 39 -4.22 -9.22 -6.02
C SER A 39 -2.79 -8.76 -5.73
N ILE A 40 -1.96 -8.82 -6.75
CA ILE A 40 -0.62 -8.26 -6.72
C ILE A 40 -0.45 -7.47 -8.02
N LYS A 41 -0.05 -6.20 -7.91
CA LYS A 41 0.22 -5.40 -9.11
C LYS A 41 1.32 -4.39 -8.83
N ILE A 42 1.95 -3.94 -9.91
CA ILE A 42 2.91 -2.85 -9.87
C ILE A 42 2.24 -1.62 -10.44
N ILE A 43 2.17 -0.57 -9.64
CA ILE A 43 1.65 0.73 -10.05
C ILE A 43 2.85 1.58 -10.45
N THR A 44 2.83 2.09 -11.68
CA THR A 44 3.81 3.06 -12.14
C THR A 44 3.14 4.42 -12.19
N VAL A 45 3.68 5.39 -11.47
CA VAL A 45 3.16 6.75 -11.46
C VAL A 45 4.10 7.62 -12.29
N ASP A 46 3.56 8.19 -13.36
CA ASP A 46 4.35 9.06 -14.24
C ASP A 46 4.67 10.39 -13.55
N PRO A 47 5.71 11.10 -14.00
CA PRO A 47 5.99 12.43 -13.47
C PRO A 47 4.76 13.34 -13.52
N GLY A 48 4.41 13.94 -12.38
CA GLY A 48 3.23 14.78 -12.26
C GLY A 48 1.94 14.02 -12.03
N GLY A 49 1.96 12.69 -12.08
CA GLY A 49 0.77 11.88 -11.85
C GLY A 49 0.34 11.93 -10.39
N ILE A 50 -0.97 11.88 -10.18
CA ILE A 50 -1.55 11.87 -8.84
C ILE A 50 -2.80 10.98 -8.87
N LEU A 51 -2.79 9.92 -8.05
CA LEU A 51 -3.95 9.04 -7.92
C LEU A 51 -5.01 9.71 -7.05
N SER A 52 -6.24 9.19 -7.12
CA SER A 52 -7.30 9.69 -6.26
C SER A 52 -6.97 9.45 -4.78
N LEU A 53 -7.45 10.33 -3.91
CA LEU A 53 -7.50 10.06 -2.48
C LEU A 53 -8.67 9.12 -2.26
N GLN A 54 -8.40 7.90 -1.82
CA GLN A 54 -9.37 6.81 -1.84
C GLN A 54 -9.21 5.89 -0.65
N TYR A 55 -10.25 5.12 -0.34
CA TYR A 55 -10.14 4.02 0.62
C TYR A 55 -10.95 2.81 0.13
N HIS A 56 -10.72 1.67 0.77
CA HIS A 56 -11.37 0.41 0.45
C HIS A 56 -11.96 -0.20 1.73
N ASP A 57 -13.13 -0.84 1.60
CA ASP A 57 -13.86 -1.38 2.75
C ASP A 57 -13.54 -2.84 3.04
N ARG A 58 -13.07 -3.59 2.03
CA ARG A 58 -12.95 -5.04 2.11
C ARG A 58 -11.54 -5.57 2.04
N ARG A 59 -10.54 -4.68 2.00
CA ARG A 59 -9.15 -5.12 1.96
C ARG A 59 -8.24 -4.17 2.73
N ASP A 60 -7.19 -4.74 3.29
CA ASP A 60 -5.99 -4.00 3.65
C ASP A 60 -5.06 -4.05 2.45
N GLU A 61 -4.05 -3.21 2.43
CA GLU A 61 -3.03 -3.23 1.38
C GLU A 61 -1.65 -3.21 1.99
N TYR A 62 -0.73 -3.92 1.36
CA TYR A 62 0.67 -3.85 1.70
C TYR A 62 1.43 -3.36 0.48
N TRP A 63 2.16 -2.27 0.65
CA TRP A 63 2.90 -1.64 -0.44
C TRP A 63 4.38 -1.81 -0.22
N ILE A 64 5.09 -2.23 -1.28
CA ILE A 64 6.54 -2.27 -1.31
C ILE A 64 6.98 -1.21 -2.31
N VAL A 65 7.69 -0.19 -1.83
CA VAL A 65 8.16 0.91 -2.66
C VAL A 65 9.33 0.42 -3.48
N LEU A 66 9.21 0.46 -4.81
CA LEU A 66 10.28 -0.03 -5.70
C LEU A 66 11.25 1.08 -6.07
N ASP A 67 10.73 2.30 -6.27
CA ASP A 67 11.55 3.44 -6.66
C ASP A 67 11.32 4.62 -5.71
N GLN A 68 12.36 5.36 -5.44
CA GLN A 68 12.30 6.61 -4.71
C GLN A 68 11.63 7.69 -5.60
N GLY A 69 11.04 8.71 -4.97
CA GLY A 69 10.49 9.86 -5.68
C GLY A 69 9.01 10.10 -5.48
N LEU A 70 8.31 9.16 -4.86
CA LEU A 70 6.87 9.29 -4.60
C LEU A 70 6.60 10.05 -3.32
N GLU A 71 5.48 10.76 -3.29
CA GLU A 71 4.87 11.29 -2.09
C GLU A 71 3.63 10.45 -1.79
N VAL A 72 3.54 9.94 -0.57
CA VAL A 72 2.48 9.01 -0.16
C VAL A 72 1.66 9.65 0.94
N THR A 73 0.34 9.58 0.81
CA THR A 73 -0.60 9.96 1.85
C THR A 73 -1.23 8.69 2.40
N VAL A 74 -1.17 8.50 3.71
CA VAL A 74 -1.88 7.44 4.43
C VAL A 74 -2.52 8.08 5.67
N GLY A 75 -3.85 8.20 5.66
CA GLY A 75 -4.57 8.91 6.71
C GLY A 75 -4.08 10.34 6.83
N ASP A 76 -3.59 10.71 8.00
CA ASP A 76 -3.10 12.07 8.28
C ASP A 76 -1.61 12.24 7.94
N ARG A 77 -0.94 11.18 7.51
CA ARG A 77 0.50 11.23 7.23
C ARG A 77 0.74 11.49 5.75
N ILE A 78 1.66 12.41 5.47
CA ILE A 78 2.17 12.64 4.12
C ILE A 78 3.69 12.53 4.22
N PHE A 79 4.28 11.64 3.41
CA PHE A 79 5.71 11.38 3.50
C PHE A 79 6.27 10.90 2.16
N SER A 80 7.59 10.94 2.02
CA SER A 80 8.30 10.51 0.81
C SER A 80 9.11 9.27 1.16
N PRO A 81 8.60 8.06 0.84
CA PRO A 81 9.29 6.84 1.21
C PRO A 81 10.54 6.60 0.38
N ALA A 82 11.52 5.93 0.99
CA ALA A 82 12.69 5.45 0.29
C ALA A 82 12.36 4.19 -0.50
N ALA A 83 13.19 3.87 -1.49
CA ALA A 83 13.10 2.58 -2.17
C ALA A 83 13.24 1.45 -1.14
N ASN A 84 12.48 0.38 -1.34
CA ASN A 84 12.39 -0.80 -0.46
C ASN A 84 11.65 -0.57 0.86
N GLU A 85 11.13 0.61 1.12
CA GLU A 85 10.28 0.84 2.27
C GLU A 85 8.94 0.12 2.08
N GLU A 86 8.39 -0.43 3.17
CA GLU A 86 7.15 -1.20 3.15
C GLU A 86 6.10 -0.48 3.99
N ILE A 87 4.90 -0.37 3.44
CA ILE A 87 3.83 0.45 4.02
C ILE A 87 2.58 -0.41 4.14
N PHE A 88 1.98 -0.47 5.34
CA PHE A 88 0.70 -1.13 5.54
C PHE A 88 -0.42 -0.08 5.51
N ILE A 89 -1.46 -0.35 4.72
CA ILE A 89 -2.62 0.53 4.63
C ILE A 89 -3.84 -0.25 5.10
N PRO A 90 -4.35 0.07 6.31
CA PRO A 90 -5.54 -0.60 6.81
C PRO A 90 -6.78 -0.26 5.96
N ARG A 91 -7.70 -1.20 5.87
CA ARG A 91 -9.01 -0.94 5.23
C ARG A 91 -9.67 0.28 5.88
N GLY A 92 -10.37 1.05 5.06
CA GLY A 92 -11.04 2.26 5.52
C GLY A 92 -10.12 3.46 5.70
N THR A 93 -8.82 3.33 5.47
CA THR A 93 -7.87 4.44 5.61
C THR A 93 -7.65 5.11 4.27
N PRO A 94 -7.95 6.42 4.15
CA PRO A 94 -7.68 7.15 2.92
C PRO A 94 -6.20 7.16 2.58
N HIS A 95 -5.88 6.95 1.31
CA HIS A 95 -4.51 6.92 0.84
C HIS A 95 -4.40 7.41 -0.60
N ARG A 96 -3.20 7.84 -0.97
CA ARG A 96 -2.93 8.40 -2.30
C ARG A 96 -1.45 8.30 -2.63
N LEU A 97 -1.15 8.08 -3.90
CA LEU A 97 0.18 8.20 -4.48
C LEU A 97 0.25 9.45 -5.34
N ARG A 98 1.36 10.17 -5.24
CA ARG A 98 1.65 11.32 -6.10
C ARG A 98 3.12 11.27 -6.50
N ASN A 99 3.42 11.61 -7.74
CA ASN A 99 4.80 11.69 -8.22
C ASN A 99 5.18 13.13 -8.54
N PRO A 100 5.79 13.86 -7.62
CA PRO A 100 6.25 15.24 -7.88
C PRO A 100 7.57 15.30 -8.62
N GLY A 101 8.24 14.15 -8.78
CA GLY A 101 9.58 14.11 -9.34
C GLY A 101 9.62 14.04 -10.84
N PRO A 102 10.83 14.06 -11.43
CA PRO A 102 11.00 14.11 -12.88
C PRO A 102 10.99 12.75 -13.58
N ALA A 103 10.98 11.63 -12.83
CA ALA A 103 11.05 10.28 -13.40
C ALA A 103 9.88 9.43 -12.93
N PRO A 104 9.44 8.43 -13.71
CA PRO A 104 8.43 7.48 -13.26
C PRO A 104 8.89 6.76 -11.98
N ALA A 105 7.94 6.44 -11.10
CA ALA A 105 8.25 5.75 -9.86
C ALA A 105 7.18 4.70 -9.57
N ARG A 106 7.59 3.56 -8.98
CA ARG A 106 6.75 2.36 -8.89
C ARG A 106 6.57 1.89 -7.47
N VAL A 107 5.40 1.32 -7.23
CA VAL A 107 5.03 0.65 -5.98
C VAL A 107 4.43 -0.71 -6.34
N MET A 108 4.84 -1.76 -5.64
CA MET A 108 4.14 -3.04 -5.68
C MET A 108 3.02 -3.00 -4.65
N GLU A 109 1.78 -3.22 -5.09
CA GLU A 109 0.59 -3.18 -4.25
C GLU A 109 0.04 -4.59 -4.08
N ILE A 110 -0.10 -5.04 -2.84
CA ILE A 110 -0.64 -6.35 -2.50
C ILE A 110 -1.96 -6.13 -1.77
N TRP A 111 -3.04 -6.73 -2.29
CA TRP A 111 -4.34 -6.71 -1.63
C TRP A 111 -4.43 -7.86 -0.64
N ILE A 112 -4.80 -7.55 0.60
CA ILE A 112 -4.99 -8.54 1.66
C ILE A 112 -6.46 -8.58 2.01
N GLY A 113 -7.11 -9.70 1.69
CA GLY A 113 -8.53 -9.88 1.86
C GLY A 113 -9.25 -10.03 0.52
N ARG A 114 -10.57 -10.30 0.58
CA ARG A 114 -11.40 -10.46 -0.61
C ARG A 114 -11.98 -9.13 -1.03
N SER A 115 -11.57 -8.64 -2.17
CA SER A 115 -11.94 -7.32 -2.67
C SER A 115 -11.92 -7.34 -4.20
N GLY A 116 -12.48 -6.31 -4.82
CA GLY A 116 -12.47 -6.15 -6.26
C GLY A 116 -12.23 -4.69 -6.63
N GLU A 117 -12.13 -4.42 -7.91
CA GLU A 117 -11.89 -3.07 -8.42
C GLU A 117 -13.03 -2.10 -8.07
N SER A 118 -14.25 -2.61 -7.84
CA SER A 118 -15.40 -1.80 -7.44
C SER A 118 -15.37 -1.40 -5.96
N ASP A 119 -14.51 -2.03 -5.15
CA ASP A 119 -14.34 -1.71 -3.73
C ASP A 119 -13.44 -0.48 -3.58
N ILE A 120 -13.98 0.67 -3.94
CA ILE A 120 -13.24 1.93 -3.90
C ILE A 120 -14.20 3.08 -3.62
N VAL A 121 -13.82 3.95 -2.69
CA VAL A 121 -14.47 5.23 -2.45
C VAL A 121 -13.45 6.32 -2.73
N ARG A 122 -13.70 7.12 -3.75
CA ARG A 122 -12.81 8.22 -4.12
C ARG A 122 -13.27 9.50 -3.45
N LEU A 123 -12.40 10.07 -2.61
CA LEU A 123 -12.68 11.32 -1.89
C LEU A 123 -12.24 12.54 -2.72
N LYS A 124 -11.14 12.42 -3.45
CA LYS A 124 -10.64 13.43 -4.38
C LYS A 124 -10.07 12.70 -5.59
N ASP A 125 -10.41 13.17 -6.79
CA ASP A 125 -9.88 12.58 -8.01
C ASP A 125 -9.64 13.68 -9.02
N ASP A 126 -8.38 13.94 -9.35
CA ASP A 126 -7.97 14.97 -10.29
C ASP A 126 -8.38 14.65 -11.73
N TYR A 127 -8.79 13.41 -12.00
CA TYR A 127 -9.22 12.96 -13.31
C TYR A 127 -10.76 12.83 -13.45
N GLY A 128 -11.51 13.28 -12.45
CA GLY A 128 -12.96 13.40 -12.53
C GLY A 128 -13.76 12.11 -12.41
N ARG A 129 -13.24 11.09 -11.69
CA ARG A 129 -13.90 9.78 -11.58
C ARG A 129 -14.73 9.58 -10.31
N ASN A 130 -14.77 10.56 -9.44
CA ASN A 130 -15.53 10.41 -8.19
C ASN A 130 -17.00 10.78 -8.32
#